data_73e0e83a7717bf44737155a3b310804e
#
_entry.id   73e0e83a7717bf44737155a3b310804e
#
_cell.length_a   1.000
_cell.length_b   1.000
_cell.length_c   1.000
_cell.angle_alpha   90.00
_cell.angle_beta   90.00
_cell.angle_gamma   90.00
#
_symmetry.space_group_name_H-M   'P 1'
#
loop_
_entity.id
_entity.type
_entity.pdbx_description
1 polymer ?
#
loop_
_entity_poly.entity_id
_entity_poly.type
_entity_poly.pdbx_seq_one_letter_code
_entity_poly.pdbx_strand_id
1 'polypeptide(L)'
;MITVWGRDNSTNVKKVLWCLEELQLPYRSVPAGGKFGLTHDAEYLAMNPNGLVPCIHDDAHGLTLWESNTIVRYLAAEYGRDSLWVNAPAERAKGEKWMDWSATAVAGPYRGVYASLVRTPPEERDRKLIEQSIVACNKLFAIADAELAKQPWLGGEAFGLGDLAFGPQIYSLLNLDIPWDAVPNLQRWYQQLTQRPAFKKIVMIPLT
;
A
#
# COMPACT_ATOMS: atom_id res chain seq x y z
N MET A 1 19.40 -7.73 9.59
CA MET A 1 18.70 -8.03 8.30
C MET A 1 17.20 -8.00 8.55
N ILE A 2 16.41 -7.55 7.58
CA ILE A 2 14.95 -7.56 7.71
C ILE A 2 14.40 -8.76 6.92
N THR A 3 13.59 -9.60 7.57
CA THR A 3 12.85 -10.68 6.91
C THR A 3 11.40 -10.24 6.73
N VAL A 4 10.84 -10.40 5.54
CA VAL A 4 9.45 -10.04 5.21
C VAL A 4 8.70 -11.28 4.77
N TRP A 5 7.65 -11.65 5.51
CA TRP A 5 6.71 -12.71 5.11
C TRP A 5 5.54 -12.08 4.36
N GLY A 6 5.34 -12.52 3.13
CA GLY A 6 4.23 -12.07 2.31
C GLY A 6 4.36 -12.45 0.84
N ARG A 7 3.24 -12.38 0.13
CA ARG A 7 3.21 -12.54 -1.32
C ARG A 7 3.32 -11.19 -2.02
N ASP A 8 4.02 -11.13 -3.11
CA ASP A 8 4.31 -9.91 -3.89
C ASP A 8 3.04 -9.22 -4.47
N ASN A 9 1.99 -10.01 -4.76
CA ASN A 9 0.71 -9.49 -5.24
C ASN A 9 -0.25 -8.98 -4.14
N SER A 10 0.18 -8.96 -2.87
CA SER A 10 -0.58 -8.33 -1.78
C SER A 10 -0.30 -6.84 -1.74
N THR A 11 -1.34 -6.02 -1.85
CA THR A 11 -1.23 -4.55 -1.76
C THR A 11 -0.54 -4.09 -0.47
N ASN A 12 -0.82 -4.74 0.65
CA ASN A 12 -0.19 -4.42 1.92
C ASN A 12 1.28 -4.84 1.98
N VAL A 13 1.65 -5.97 1.37
CA VAL A 13 3.05 -6.40 1.25
C VAL A 13 3.83 -5.44 0.35
N LYS A 14 3.23 -4.99 -0.76
CA LYS A 14 3.84 -4.00 -1.66
C LYS A 14 4.24 -2.71 -0.94
N LYS A 15 3.43 -2.21 0.01
CA LYS A 15 3.79 -1.02 0.80
C LYS A 15 5.12 -1.22 1.53
N VAL A 16 5.30 -2.37 2.17
CA VAL A 16 6.50 -2.70 2.96
C VAL A 16 7.71 -2.90 2.06
N LEU A 17 7.57 -3.72 1.01
CA LEU A 17 8.67 -3.97 0.07
C LEU A 17 9.09 -2.71 -0.66
N TRP A 18 8.14 -1.87 -1.06
CA TRP A 18 8.42 -0.58 -1.70
C TRP A 18 9.14 0.36 -0.75
N CYS A 19 8.73 0.44 0.52
CA CYS A 19 9.42 1.23 1.53
C CYS A 19 10.89 0.76 1.71
N LEU A 20 11.13 -0.54 1.78
CA LEU A 20 12.47 -1.12 1.88
C LEU A 20 13.35 -0.76 0.68
N GLU A 21 12.80 -0.82 -0.55
CA GLU A 21 13.51 -0.43 -1.77
C GLU A 21 13.80 1.07 -1.83
N GLU A 22 12.87 1.93 -1.41
CA GLU A 22 13.12 3.38 -1.34
C GLU A 22 14.21 3.73 -0.33
N LEU A 23 14.30 2.98 0.75
CA LEU A 23 15.36 3.11 1.76
C LEU A 23 16.65 2.37 1.39
N GLN A 24 16.67 1.63 0.28
CA GLN A 24 17.79 0.79 -0.16
C GLN A 24 18.26 -0.21 0.92
N LEU A 25 17.33 -0.70 1.72
CA LEU A 25 17.61 -1.66 2.79
C LEU A 25 17.64 -3.09 2.25
N PRO A 26 18.66 -3.88 2.61
CA PRO A 26 18.68 -5.31 2.28
C PRO A 26 17.61 -6.06 3.09
N TYR A 27 16.86 -6.92 2.42
CA TYR A 27 15.85 -7.76 3.04
C TYR A 27 15.78 -9.14 2.44
N ARG A 28 15.24 -10.09 3.21
CA ARG A 28 14.88 -11.43 2.75
C ARG A 28 13.36 -11.54 2.64
N SER A 29 12.85 -11.88 1.48
CA SER A 29 11.43 -12.15 1.27
C SER A 29 11.14 -13.64 1.45
N VAL A 30 10.10 -13.96 2.24
CA VAL A 30 9.58 -15.31 2.45
C VAL A 30 8.14 -15.33 1.94
N PRO A 31 7.85 -16.05 0.84
CA PRO A 31 6.49 -16.14 0.31
C PRO A 31 5.53 -16.72 1.36
N ALA A 32 4.44 -15.99 1.67
CA ALA A 32 3.43 -16.39 2.64
C ALA A 32 2.04 -15.85 2.27
N GLY A 33 1.00 -16.54 2.69
CA GLY A 33 -0.40 -16.21 2.46
C GLY A 33 -0.90 -16.58 1.05
N GLY A 34 -2.21 -16.74 0.93
CA GLY A 34 -2.85 -17.22 -0.29
C GLY A 34 -2.32 -18.60 -0.69
N LYS A 35 -1.89 -18.77 -1.94
CA LYS A 35 -1.38 -20.06 -2.46
C LYS A 35 -0.10 -20.56 -1.78
N PHE A 36 0.61 -19.71 -1.07
CA PHE A 36 1.87 -20.08 -0.38
C PHE A 36 1.65 -20.67 1.01
N GLY A 37 0.43 -20.60 1.57
CA GLY A 37 0.16 -21.08 2.93
C GLY A 37 0.94 -20.31 4.00
N LEU A 38 1.49 -20.98 4.98
CA LEU A 38 2.27 -20.56 6.14
C LEU A 38 1.49 -19.73 7.19
N THR A 39 0.57 -18.86 6.77
CA THR A 39 -0.07 -17.87 7.66
C THR A 39 -0.95 -18.48 8.76
N HIS A 40 -1.27 -19.77 8.68
CA HIS A 40 -2.02 -20.51 9.69
C HIS A 40 -1.17 -21.52 10.46
N ASP A 41 0.13 -21.60 10.18
CA ASP A 41 1.05 -22.45 10.93
C ASP A 41 1.32 -21.85 12.32
N ALA A 42 1.54 -22.70 13.31
CA ALA A 42 1.74 -22.25 14.70
C ALA A 42 2.88 -21.25 14.86
N GLU A 43 3.98 -21.46 14.14
CA GLU A 43 5.13 -20.55 14.14
C GLU A 43 4.77 -19.17 13.59
N TYR A 44 4.00 -19.11 12.50
CA TYR A 44 3.56 -17.83 11.94
C TYR A 44 2.55 -17.13 12.84
N LEU A 45 1.58 -17.86 13.39
CA LEU A 45 0.57 -17.32 14.30
C LEU A 45 1.19 -16.79 15.60
N ALA A 46 2.32 -17.34 16.04
CA ALA A 46 3.09 -16.79 17.15
C ALA A 46 3.71 -15.42 16.83
N MET A 47 4.00 -15.13 15.55
CA MET A 47 4.49 -13.83 15.09
C MET A 47 3.35 -12.85 14.78
N ASN A 48 2.30 -13.33 14.10
CA ASN A 48 1.12 -12.55 13.74
C ASN A 48 -0.17 -13.34 13.97
N PRO A 49 -0.84 -13.12 15.10
CA PRO A 49 -2.02 -13.89 15.47
C PRO A 49 -3.23 -13.69 14.54
N ASN A 50 -3.18 -12.67 13.65
CA ASN A 50 -4.24 -12.46 12.66
C ASN A 50 -4.15 -13.44 11.47
N GLY A 51 -3.06 -14.18 11.29
CA GLY A 51 -2.87 -15.06 10.14
C GLY A 51 -2.84 -14.33 8.79
N LEU A 52 -2.43 -13.05 8.79
CA LEU A 52 -2.40 -12.18 7.61
C LEU A 52 -0.98 -11.74 7.27
N VAL A 53 -0.81 -11.23 6.03
CA VAL A 53 0.44 -10.65 5.55
C VAL A 53 0.28 -9.14 5.32
N PRO A 54 1.36 -8.34 5.46
CA PRO A 54 2.74 -8.69 5.80
C PRO A 54 2.98 -8.93 7.30
N CYS A 55 4.06 -9.66 7.58
CA CYS A 55 4.75 -9.68 8.87
C CYS A 55 6.24 -9.44 8.59
N ILE A 56 6.94 -8.74 9.47
CA ILE A 56 8.40 -8.58 9.40
C ILE A 56 9.07 -9.04 10.69
N HIS A 57 10.34 -9.43 10.57
CA HIS A 57 11.27 -9.53 11.68
C HIS A 57 12.53 -8.74 11.36
N ASP A 58 12.89 -7.84 12.26
CA ASP A 58 14.13 -7.06 12.16
C ASP A 58 15.15 -7.59 13.16
N ASP A 59 16.18 -8.26 12.64
CA ASP A 59 17.24 -8.88 13.45
C ASP A 59 18.00 -7.83 14.29
N ALA A 60 18.15 -6.59 13.80
CA ALA A 60 18.92 -5.56 14.46
C ALA A 60 18.29 -5.16 15.80
N HIS A 61 16.98 -5.27 15.91
CA HIS A 61 16.22 -4.89 17.09
C HIS A 61 15.49 -6.06 17.75
N GLY A 62 15.59 -7.29 17.21
CA GLY A 62 14.82 -8.44 17.66
C GLY A 62 13.30 -8.20 17.59
N LEU A 63 12.86 -7.35 16.65
CA LEU A 63 11.49 -6.85 16.60
C LEU A 63 10.67 -7.58 15.52
N THR A 64 9.55 -8.14 15.94
CA THR A 64 8.55 -8.68 15.01
C THR A 64 7.35 -7.74 14.94
N LEU A 65 6.94 -7.36 13.72
CA LEU A 65 5.82 -6.44 13.50
C LEU A 65 4.87 -6.96 12.41
N TRP A 66 3.61 -6.67 12.60
CA TRP A 66 2.55 -6.75 11.60
C TRP A 66 1.80 -5.41 11.53
N GLU A 67 0.81 -5.28 10.63
CA GLU A 67 0.20 -4.03 10.14
C GLU A 67 1.13 -3.25 9.21
N SER A 68 0.79 -3.26 7.92
CA SER A 68 1.65 -2.69 6.86
C SER A 68 1.98 -1.21 7.08
N ASN A 69 1.03 -0.41 7.56
CA ASN A 69 1.25 1.02 7.82
C ASN A 69 2.15 1.23 9.05
N THR A 70 2.02 0.40 10.10
CA THR A 70 2.91 0.41 11.27
C THR A 70 4.32 0.03 10.87
N ILE A 71 4.46 -1.01 10.04
CA ILE A 71 5.77 -1.44 9.52
C ILE A 71 6.43 -0.30 8.73
N VAL A 72 5.70 0.36 7.82
CA VAL A 72 6.21 1.48 7.02
C VAL A 72 6.62 2.66 7.91
N ARG A 73 5.84 3.01 8.95
CA ARG A 73 6.22 4.04 9.92
C ARG A 73 7.50 3.67 10.68
N TYR A 74 7.61 2.41 11.13
CA TYR A 74 8.79 1.92 11.81
C TYR A 74 10.04 2.01 10.92
N LEU A 75 9.97 1.47 9.71
CA LEU A 75 11.09 1.51 8.76
C LEU A 75 11.54 2.93 8.44
N ALA A 76 10.60 3.84 8.24
CA ALA A 76 10.90 5.25 7.99
C ALA A 76 11.56 5.91 9.22
N ALA A 77 11.04 5.66 10.43
CA ALA A 77 11.57 6.26 11.65
C ALA A 77 12.96 5.75 12.01
N GLU A 78 13.20 4.46 11.82
CA GLU A 78 14.47 3.84 12.19
C GLU A 78 15.55 4.04 11.12
N TYR A 79 15.19 3.86 9.86
CA TYR A 79 16.13 3.79 8.74
C TYR A 79 16.02 4.94 7.74
N GLY A 80 14.94 5.73 7.81
CA GLY A 80 14.64 6.77 6.81
C GLY A 80 14.70 8.19 7.35
N ARG A 81 15.45 8.48 8.41
CA ARG A 81 15.51 9.79 9.10
C ARG A 81 15.92 10.95 8.19
N ASP A 82 16.72 10.67 7.17
CA ASP A 82 17.20 11.68 6.23
C ASP A 82 16.40 11.71 4.91
N SER A 83 15.31 10.93 4.82
CA SER A 83 14.55 10.77 3.57
C SER A 83 13.03 10.73 3.76
N LEU A 84 12.51 9.64 4.34
CA LEU A 84 11.07 9.39 4.48
C LEU A 84 10.49 9.88 5.82
N TRP A 85 11.32 9.94 6.87
CA TRP A 85 10.85 10.33 8.19
C TRP A 85 10.88 11.83 8.38
N VAL A 86 9.74 12.40 8.77
CA VAL A 86 9.60 13.81 9.12
C VAL A 86 9.59 13.95 10.63
N ASN A 87 10.60 14.61 11.20
CA ASN A 87 10.76 14.73 12.66
C ASN A 87 9.70 15.61 13.32
N ALA A 88 9.28 16.70 12.67
CA ALA A 88 8.24 17.59 13.20
C ALA A 88 6.87 16.88 13.18
N PRO A 89 6.23 16.66 14.36
CA PRO A 89 4.98 15.90 14.44
C PRO A 89 3.85 16.49 13.60
N ALA A 90 3.71 17.82 13.58
CA ALA A 90 2.68 18.51 12.81
C ALA A 90 2.85 18.30 11.30
N GLU A 91 4.08 18.34 10.80
CA GLU A 91 4.37 18.10 9.39
C GLU A 91 4.21 16.61 9.04
N ARG A 92 4.66 15.71 9.89
CA ARG A 92 4.51 14.26 9.70
C ARG A 92 3.02 13.84 9.64
N ALA A 93 2.19 14.42 10.48
CA ALA A 93 0.76 14.14 10.52
C ALA A 93 0.05 14.44 9.18
N LYS A 94 0.57 15.36 8.36
CA LYS A 94 0.04 15.63 7.02
C LYS A 94 0.13 14.41 6.10
N GLY A 95 1.19 13.62 6.21
CA GLY A 95 1.35 12.36 5.48
C GLY A 95 0.65 11.20 6.17
N GLU A 96 0.73 11.10 7.50
CA GLU A 96 0.17 9.98 8.28
C GLU A 96 -1.36 9.90 8.18
N LYS A 97 -2.07 11.03 8.11
CA LYS A 97 -3.53 11.03 7.87
C LYS A 97 -3.93 10.24 6.63
N TRP A 98 -3.11 10.28 5.58
CA TRP A 98 -3.36 9.54 4.33
C TRP A 98 -3.07 8.04 4.47
N MET A 99 -2.16 7.65 5.36
CA MET A 99 -1.95 6.24 5.69
C MET A 99 -3.19 5.64 6.34
N ASP A 100 -3.75 6.34 7.32
CA ASP A 100 -4.92 5.88 8.05
C ASP A 100 -6.17 5.95 7.18
N TRP A 101 -6.34 7.02 6.40
CA TRP A 101 -7.40 7.14 5.40
C TRP A 101 -7.37 6.02 4.35
N SER A 102 -6.17 5.67 3.85
CA SER A 102 -5.99 4.55 2.92
C SER A 102 -6.43 3.21 3.52
N ALA A 103 -6.16 2.99 4.82
CA ALA A 103 -6.52 1.76 5.51
C ALA A 103 -8.00 1.70 5.92
N THR A 104 -8.62 2.82 6.22
CA THR A 104 -9.99 2.87 6.77
C THR A 104 -11.05 3.20 5.72
N ALA A 105 -10.82 4.23 4.93
CA ALA A 105 -11.80 4.69 3.94
C ALA A 105 -11.64 3.98 2.59
N VAL A 106 -10.41 3.81 2.10
CA VAL A 106 -10.15 3.28 0.75
C VAL A 106 -10.20 1.76 0.70
N ALA A 107 -9.72 1.08 1.74
CA ALA A 107 -9.52 -0.38 1.70
C ALA A 107 -10.80 -1.18 1.40
N GLY A 108 -11.95 -0.73 1.89
CA GLY A 108 -13.26 -1.37 1.63
C GLY A 108 -13.66 -1.27 0.16
N PRO A 109 -13.86 -0.08 -0.39
CA PRO A 109 -14.17 0.13 -1.82
C PRO A 109 -13.13 -0.46 -2.75
N TYR A 110 -11.84 -0.28 -2.45
CA TYR A 110 -10.74 -0.91 -3.19
C TYR A 110 -10.94 -2.43 -3.30
N ARG A 111 -11.21 -3.10 -2.17
CA ARG A 111 -11.42 -4.55 -2.15
C ARG A 111 -12.64 -4.94 -2.97
N GLY A 112 -13.73 -4.19 -2.86
CA GLY A 112 -14.96 -4.43 -3.61
C GLY A 112 -14.76 -4.37 -5.13
N VAL A 113 -13.86 -3.51 -5.63
CA VAL A 113 -13.49 -3.48 -7.05
C VAL A 113 -12.44 -4.54 -7.38
N TYR A 114 -11.29 -4.47 -6.72
CA TYR A 114 -10.12 -5.26 -7.09
C TYR A 114 -10.32 -6.76 -6.90
N ALA A 115 -10.80 -7.19 -5.72
CA ALA A 115 -11.01 -8.61 -5.47
C ALA A 115 -12.10 -9.17 -6.39
N SER A 116 -13.17 -8.44 -6.61
CA SER A 116 -14.27 -8.88 -7.48
C SER A 116 -13.86 -9.01 -8.94
N LEU A 117 -13.03 -8.09 -9.46
CA LEU A 117 -12.66 -8.12 -10.88
C LEU A 117 -11.43 -8.98 -11.18
N VAL A 118 -10.50 -9.11 -10.22
CA VAL A 118 -9.21 -9.77 -10.44
C VAL A 118 -9.17 -11.18 -9.85
N ARG A 119 -9.87 -11.41 -8.70
CA ARG A 119 -9.76 -12.66 -7.93
C ARG A 119 -11.02 -13.50 -7.91
N THR A 120 -12.16 -12.92 -8.33
CA THR A 120 -13.44 -13.63 -8.35
C THR A 120 -13.77 -14.04 -9.79
N PRO A 121 -14.11 -15.32 -10.04
CA PRO A 121 -14.57 -15.77 -11.35
C PRO A 121 -15.75 -14.92 -11.85
N PRO A 122 -15.86 -14.65 -13.15
CA PRO A 122 -16.89 -13.75 -13.71
C PRO A 122 -18.33 -14.11 -13.32
N GLU A 123 -18.63 -15.40 -13.22
CA GLU A 123 -19.94 -15.94 -12.87
C GLU A 123 -20.32 -15.76 -11.39
N GLU A 124 -19.33 -15.57 -10.52
CA GLU A 124 -19.50 -15.37 -9.08
C GLU A 124 -19.49 -13.89 -8.65
N ARG A 125 -19.30 -12.97 -9.61
CA ARG A 125 -19.14 -11.53 -9.32
C ARG A 125 -20.46 -10.89 -8.91
N ASP A 126 -20.46 -10.21 -7.77
CA ASP A 126 -21.56 -9.33 -7.36
C ASP A 126 -21.44 -7.97 -8.10
N ARG A 127 -22.21 -7.83 -9.17
CA ARG A 127 -22.22 -6.60 -10.00
C ARG A 127 -22.61 -5.36 -9.21
N LYS A 128 -23.59 -5.49 -8.29
CA LYS A 128 -24.04 -4.38 -7.45
C LYS A 128 -22.94 -3.90 -6.51
N LEU A 129 -22.22 -4.83 -5.88
CA LEU A 129 -21.06 -4.50 -5.04
C LEU A 129 -19.97 -3.78 -5.85
N ILE A 130 -19.69 -4.25 -7.07
CA ILE A 130 -18.69 -3.64 -7.95
C ILE A 130 -19.09 -2.19 -8.28
N GLU A 131 -20.33 -1.97 -8.75
CA GLU A 131 -20.83 -0.64 -9.11
C GLU A 131 -20.79 0.32 -7.91
N GLN A 132 -21.28 -0.10 -6.74
CA GLN A 132 -21.23 0.70 -5.53
C GLN A 132 -19.79 1.04 -5.12
N SER A 133 -18.87 0.09 -5.27
CA SER A 133 -17.47 0.27 -4.93
C SER A 133 -16.77 1.23 -5.90
N ILE A 134 -17.09 1.19 -7.20
CA ILE A 134 -16.59 2.16 -8.20
C ILE A 134 -17.06 3.58 -7.85
N VAL A 135 -18.34 3.75 -7.56
CA VAL A 135 -18.88 5.06 -7.13
C VAL A 135 -18.17 5.56 -5.86
N ALA A 136 -17.93 4.69 -4.90
CA ALA A 136 -17.20 5.05 -3.68
C ALA A 136 -15.74 5.40 -3.99
N CYS A 137 -15.05 4.66 -4.85
CA CYS A 137 -13.67 4.96 -5.27
C CYS A 137 -13.59 6.32 -5.97
N ASN A 138 -14.52 6.66 -6.88
CA ASN A 138 -14.53 7.96 -7.55
C ASN A 138 -14.64 9.13 -6.55
N LYS A 139 -15.49 9.00 -5.51
CA LYS A 139 -15.57 10.01 -4.44
C LYS A 139 -14.25 10.15 -3.68
N LEU A 140 -13.58 9.04 -3.39
CA LEU A 140 -12.29 9.04 -2.70
C LEU A 140 -11.18 9.61 -3.60
N PHE A 141 -11.20 9.29 -4.88
CA PHE A 141 -10.27 9.87 -5.86
C PHE A 141 -10.40 11.38 -5.96
N ALA A 142 -11.63 11.90 -5.95
CA ALA A 142 -11.87 13.35 -5.94
C ALA A 142 -11.30 14.03 -4.68
N ILE A 143 -11.34 13.39 -3.50
CA ILE A 143 -10.71 13.90 -2.27
C ILE A 143 -9.19 13.98 -2.44
N ALA A 144 -8.56 12.92 -2.94
CA ALA A 144 -7.12 12.89 -3.16
C ALA A 144 -6.70 13.88 -4.27
N ASP A 145 -7.47 13.98 -5.35
CA ASP A 145 -7.23 14.92 -6.46
C ASP A 145 -7.25 16.38 -5.97
N ALA A 146 -8.24 16.75 -5.15
CA ALA A 146 -8.36 18.09 -4.58
C ALA A 146 -7.17 18.47 -3.68
N GLU A 147 -6.60 17.52 -2.94
CA GLU A 147 -5.39 17.77 -2.17
C GLU A 147 -4.17 17.89 -3.07
N LEU A 148 -4.04 17.00 -4.04
CA LEU A 148 -2.94 17.00 -5.01
C LEU A 148 -2.98 18.20 -5.98
N ALA A 149 -4.09 18.92 -6.08
CA ALA A 149 -4.16 20.20 -6.76
C ALA A 149 -3.34 21.29 -6.06
N LYS A 150 -3.09 21.16 -4.75
CA LYS A 150 -2.41 22.16 -3.93
C LYS A 150 -0.91 21.87 -3.77
N GLN A 151 -0.51 20.62 -3.97
CA GLN A 151 0.84 20.15 -3.66
C GLN A 151 1.21 18.91 -4.50
N PRO A 152 2.52 18.64 -4.72
CA PRO A 152 2.94 17.54 -5.57
C PRO A 152 2.70 16.14 -4.99
N TRP A 153 2.70 16.00 -3.66
CA TRP A 153 2.58 14.74 -2.93
C TRP A 153 1.50 14.81 -1.86
N LEU A 154 0.96 13.68 -1.43
CA LEU A 154 -0.13 13.64 -0.45
C LEU A 154 0.21 14.28 0.90
N GLY A 155 1.46 14.18 1.32
CA GLY A 155 1.96 14.77 2.57
C GLY A 155 2.49 16.20 2.44
N GLY A 156 2.63 16.75 1.23
CA GLY A 156 3.22 18.08 0.99
C GLY A 156 4.15 18.12 -0.20
N GLU A 157 5.32 18.80 -0.03
CA GLU A 157 6.28 19.07 -1.12
C GLU A 157 7.15 17.85 -1.49
N ALA A 158 7.26 16.85 -0.63
CA ALA A 158 8.11 15.68 -0.82
C ALA A 158 7.30 14.38 -0.77
N PHE A 159 7.77 13.39 -1.54
CA PHE A 159 7.32 12.01 -1.46
C PHE A 159 7.45 11.47 -0.02
N GLY A 160 6.41 10.77 0.46
CA GLY A 160 6.41 10.32 1.85
C GLY A 160 5.44 9.18 2.16
N LEU A 161 5.14 9.03 3.45
CA LEU A 161 4.38 7.91 4.00
C LEU A 161 2.96 7.77 3.42
N GLY A 162 2.28 8.89 3.16
CA GLY A 162 0.94 8.88 2.55
C GLY A 162 0.95 8.29 1.15
N ASP A 163 1.98 8.61 0.37
CA ASP A 163 2.15 8.12 -1.00
C ASP A 163 2.46 6.63 -1.02
N LEU A 164 3.32 6.16 -0.08
CA LEU A 164 3.62 4.74 0.12
C LEU A 164 2.36 3.92 0.47
N ALA A 165 1.47 4.48 1.27
CA ALA A 165 0.26 3.78 1.70
C ALA A 165 -0.78 3.67 0.58
N PHE A 166 -0.96 4.71 -0.23
CA PHE A 166 -2.02 4.80 -1.23
C PHE A 166 -1.59 4.31 -2.62
N GLY A 167 -0.31 4.49 -2.98
CA GLY A 167 0.20 4.18 -4.33
C GLY A 167 -0.11 2.77 -4.84
N PRO A 168 0.10 1.69 -4.06
CA PRO A 168 -0.22 0.33 -4.51
C PRO A 168 -1.72 0.08 -4.78
N GLN A 169 -2.62 0.77 -4.06
CA GLN A 169 -4.07 0.68 -4.31
C GLN A 169 -4.43 1.38 -5.62
N ILE A 170 -3.91 2.58 -5.84
CA ILE A 170 -4.16 3.35 -7.08
C ILE A 170 -3.57 2.64 -8.28
N TYR A 171 -2.36 2.08 -8.20
CA TYR A 171 -1.81 1.27 -9.27
C TYR A 171 -2.78 0.16 -9.68
N SER A 172 -3.30 -0.57 -8.71
CA SER A 172 -4.21 -1.68 -9.00
C SER A 172 -5.50 -1.20 -9.66
N LEU A 173 -6.10 -0.10 -9.19
CA LEU A 173 -7.38 0.39 -9.70
C LEU A 173 -7.24 1.04 -11.09
N LEU A 174 -6.22 1.88 -11.30
CA LEU A 174 -6.03 2.56 -12.59
C LEU A 174 -5.57 1.63 -13.72
N ASN A 175 -5.13 0.41 -13.41
CA ASN A 175 -4.78 -0.62 -14.40
C ASN A 175 -5.91 -1.63 -14.65
N LEU A 176 -7.13 -1.36 -14.15
CA LEU A 176 -8.34 -2.05 -14.51
C LEU A 176 -9.07 -1.27 -15.62
N ASP A 177 -9.75 -2.00 -16.52
CA ASP A 177 -10.57 -1.41 -17.57
C ASP A 177 -11.90 -0.87 -16.98
N ILE A 178 -11.79 0.26 -16.32
CA ILE A 178 -12.90 0.98 -15.67
C ILE A 178 -12.85 2.44 -16.12
N PRO A 179 -13.97 3.01 -16.58
CA PRO A 179 -14.04 4.43 -16.90
C PRO A 179 -14.13 5.27 -15.64
N TRP A 180 -12.95 5.59 -15.05
CA TRP A 180 -12.86 6.44 -13.88
C TRP A 180 -13.21 7.89 -14.20
N ASP A 181 -13.77 8.62 -13.23
CA ASP A 181 -13.99 10.05 -13.36
C ASP A 181 -12.67 10.81 -13.57
N ALA A 182 -12.75 11.99 -14.17
CA ALA A 182 -11.55 12.79 -14.45
C ALA A 182 -10.92 13.31 -13.14
N VAL A 183 -9.67 12.91 -12.89
CA VAL A 183 -8.87 13.28 -11.70
C VAL A 183 -7.45 13.65 -12.12
N PRO A 184 -7.26 14.84 -12.78
CA PRO A 184 -6.01 15.19 -13.43
C PRO A 184 -4.81 15.31 -12.47
N ASN A 185 -5.03 15.76 -11.24
CA ASN A 185 -3.97 15.91 -10.24
C ASN A 185 -3.55 14.54 -9.66
N LEU A 186 -4.51 13.65 -9.43
CA LEU A 186 -4.24 12.27 -9.05
C LEU A 186 -3.49 11.52 -10.17
N GLN A 187 -3.87 11.75 -11.42
CA GLN A 187 -3.17 11.18 -12.58
C GLN A 187 -1.74 11.71 -12.68
N ARG A 188 -1.51 13.02 -12.51
CA ARG A 188 -0.18 13.62 -12.46
C ARG A 188 0.67 12.99 -11.34
N TRP A 189 0.13 12.88 -10.14
CA TRP A 189 0.79 12.23 -9.01
C TRP A 189 1.12 10.76 -9.32
N TYR A 190 0.18 10.01 -9.88
CA TYR A 190 0.41 8.62 -10.28
C TYR A 190 1.54 8.52 -11.32
N GLN A 191 1.60 9.43 -12.29
CA GLN A 191 2.70 9.50 -13.27
C GLN A 191 4.05 9.71 -12.57
N GLN A 192 4.11 10.54 -11.54
CA GLN A 192 5.35 10.73 -10.76
C GLN A 192 5.76 9.43 -10.04
N LEU A 193 4.81 8.68 -9.47
CA LEU A 193 5.09 7.38 -8.87
C LEU A 193 5.67 6.39 -9.87
N THR A 194 5.12 6.35 -11.09
CA THR A 194 5.60 5.43 -12.14
C THR A 194 7.02 5.73 -12.64
N GLN A 195 7.61 6.88 -12.30
CA GLN A 195 9.00 7.17 -12.60
C GLN A 195 9.98 6.65 -11.54
N ARG A 196 9.51 6.34 -10.35
CA ARG A 196 10.35 5.85 -9.24
C ARG A 196 10.82 4.41 -9.50
N PRO A 197 12.13 4.13 -9.48
CA PRO A 197 12.64 2.76 -9.73
C PRO A 197 12.07 1.71 -8.77
N ALA A 198 11.98 2.05 -7.48
CA ALA A 198 11.43 1.17 -6.45
C ALA A 198 9.93 0.86 -6.69
N PHE A 199 9.13 1.84 -7.11
CA PHE A 199 7.73 1.64 -7.48
C PHE A 199 7.61 0.70 -8.69
N LYS A 200 8.40 0.92 -9.72
CA LYS A 200 8.45 0.05 -10.91
C LYS A 200 8.74 -1.40 -10.53
N LYS A 201 9.77 -1.60 -9.69
CA LYS A 201 10.23 -2.93 -9.27
C LYS A 201 9.21 -3.69 -8.45
N ILE A 202 8.56 -3.01 -7.50
CA ILE A 202 7.72 -3.66 -6.49
C ILE A 202 6.23 -3.58 -6.81
N VAL A 203 5.76 -2.43 -7.27
CA VAL A 203 4.32 -2.18 -7.39
C VAL A 203 3.80 -2.50 -8.78
N MET A 204 4.57 -2.15 -9.83
CA MET A 204 4.16 -2.31 -11.23
C MET A 204 4.36 -3.74 -11.74
N ILE A 205 3.82 -4.71 -11.03
CA ILE A 205 3.76 -6.12 -11.42
C ILE A 205 2.34 -6.48 -11.87
N PRO A 206 2.15 -7.57 -12.63
CA PRO A 206 0.83 -8.02 -13.08
C PRO A 206 -0.19 -8.11 -11.94
N LEU A 207 -1.44 -7.75 -12.23
CA LEU A 207 -2.55 -7.85 -11.28
C LEU A 207 -3.02 -9.31 -11.19
N THR A 208 -2.98 -9.89 -9.96
CA THR A 208 -3.37 -11.29 -9.72
C THR A 208 -4.06 -11.46 -8.36
#